data_ececab47728c7520305967730ce66cfe
#
_entry.id   ececab47728c7520305967730ce66cfe
#
_cell.length_a   1.000
_cell.length_b   1.000
_cell.length_c   1.000
_cell.angle_alpha   90.00
_cell.angle_beta   90.00
_cell.angle_gamma   90.00
#
_symmetry.space_group_name_H-M   'P 1'
#
loop_
_entity.id
_entity.type
_entity.pdbx_description
1 polymer ?
#
loop_
_entity_poly.entity_id
_entity_poly.type
_entity_poly.pdbx_seq_one_letter_code
_entity_poly.pdbx_strand_id
1 'polypeptide(L)'
;MRRVFGFLAGVVVGQWLVFGSTLSPADLHSRAAAAYERRDYVEALRLWSQAVSLQPAEARFHYLRGQALAHLGMRTSAADAFQVSLLLEPSSDVARDAIAGLAGLASVTAPDGDVLVGMEQGVGVWVVPIVINGVHQGRFLLDTGSSVVVVAPAFAASIPLAPGDSRDAIELQTLGGRTRGPASTVASLRVGTAELQNLPVVIHDPGPGLDGILGNTFLSHYRLTVDADRRQLTLRPLARPVAQARPSE
;
A
#
# COMPACT_ATOMS: atom_id res chain seq x y z
N MET A 1 70.37 -27.24 -45.47
CA MET A 1 69.86 -27.37 -44.12
C MET A 1 69.67 -25.97 -43.54
N ARG A 2 68.49 -25.39 -43.56
CA ARG A 2 68.15 -24.11 -42.97
C ARG A 2 66.97 -24.33 -42.01
N ARG A 3 67.22 -24.19 -40.74
CA ARG A 3 66.19 -24.22 -39.67
C ARG A 3 65.58 -22.82 -39.60
N VAL A 4 64.26 -22.73 -39.79
CA VAL A 4 63.48 -21.52 -39.59
C VAL A 4 62.88 -21.63 -38.21
N PHE A 5 63.26 -20.71 -37.30
CA PHE A 5 62.65 -20.51 -36.00
C PHE A 5 61.39 -19.63 -36.17
N GLY A 6 60.23 -20.21 -35.93
CA GLY A 6 58.98 -19.43 -35.84
C GLY A 6 58.79 -18.84 -34.44
N PHE A 7 58.72 -17.53 -34.38
CA PHE A 7 58.33 -16.78 -33.18
C PHE A 7 56.77 -16.78 -33.07
N LEU A 8 56.26 -17.48 -32.10
CA LEU A 8 54.83 -17.35 -31.71
C LEU A 8 54.71 -16.16 -30.77
N ALA A 9 54.15 -15.05 -31.27
CA ALA A 9 53.74 -13.92 -30.44
C ALA A 9 52.40 -14.29 -29.75
N GLY A 10 52.48 -14.61 -28.46
CA GLY A 10 51.26 -14.79 -27.63
C GLY A 10 50.63 -13.44 -27.36
N VAL A 11 49.45 -13.21 -27.94
CA VAL A 11 48.58 -12.08 -27.57
C VAL A 11 47.94 -12.42 -26.22
N VAL A 12 48.44 -11.80 -25.15
CA VAL A 12 47.77 -11.80 -23.84
C VAL A 12 46.59 -10.82 -23.93
N VAL A 13 45.42 -11.33 -24.20
CA VAL A 13 44.18 -10.57 -24.02
C VAL A 13 43.93 -10.40 -22.51
N GLY A 14 44.37 -9.26 -21.99
CA GLY A 14 44.04 -8.87 -20.63
C GLY A 14 42.53 -8.68 -20.50
N GLN A 15 41.85 -9.66 -19.89
CA GLN A 15 40.50 -9.48 -19.41
C GLN A 15 40.53 -8.46 -18.27
N TRP A 16 40.17 -7.22 -18.57
CA TRP A 16 39.81 -6.25 -17.56
C TRP A 16 38.44 -6.68 -16.98
N LEU A 17 38.48 -7.47 -15.92
CA LEU A 17 37.33 -7.63 -15.03
C LEU A 17 37.07 -6.28 -14.38
N VAL A 18 36.16 -5.53 -14.97
CA VAL A 18 35.57 -4.37 -14.29
C VAL A 18 34.70 -4.95 -13.17
N PHE A 19 35.28 -5.11 -12.00
CA PHE A 19 34.51 -5.29 -10.76
C PHE A 19 33.78 -3.96 -10.51
N GLY A 20 32.66 -3.76 -11.18
CA GLY A 20 31.66 -2.82 -10.71
C GLY A 20 31.23 -3.31 -9.34
N SER A 21 31.67 -2.66 -8.28
CA SER A 21 31.24 -2.95 -6.92
C SER A 21 29.72 -2.80 -6.88
N THR A 22 29.02 -3.92 -6.88
CA THR A 22 27.56 -3.93 -6.66
C THR A 22 27.32 -3.41 -5.25
N LEU A 23 26.63 -2.27 -5.17
CA LEU A 23 26.30 -1.67 -3.88
C LEU A 23 25.50 -2.65 -3.04
N SER A 24 25.83 -2.77 -1.77
CA SER A 24 25.03 -3.56 -0.84
C SER A 24 23.67 -2.90 -0.60
N PRO A 25 22.64 -3.65 -0.16
CA PRO A 25 21.35 -3.06 0.22
C PRO A 25 21.47 -1.93 1.25
N ALA A 26 22.41 -2.05 2.18
CA ALA A 26 22.69 -1.02 3.18
C ALA A 26 23.29 0.25 2.56
N ASP A 27 24.21 0.12 1.60
CA ASP A 27 24.77 1.25 0.87
C ASP A 27 23.72 1.95 0.01
N LEU A 28 22.86 1.16 -0.67
CA LEU A 28 21.73 1.68 -1.45
C LEU A 28 20.79 2.46 -0.56
N HIS A 29 20.45 1.91 0.62
CA HIS A 29 19.59 2.59 1.58
C HIS A 29 20.18 3.91 2.05
N SER A 30 21.45 3.93 2.46
CA SER A 30 22.12 5.14 2.94
C SER A 30 22.16 6.24 1.87
N ARG A 31 22.46 5.88 0.63
CA ARG A 31 22.46 6.81 -0.51
C ARG A 31 21.05 7.31 -0.85
N ALA A 32 20.07 6.42 -0.81
CA ALA A 32 18.68 6.76 -1.08
C ALA A 32 18.13 7.72 -0.01
N ALA A 33 18.42 7.47 1.27
CA ALA A 33 18.06 8.35 2.37
C ALA A 33 18.68 9.75 2.18
N ALA A 34 19.96 9.83 1.85
CA ALA A 34 20.62 11.09 1.55
C ALA A 34 20.02 11.83 0.34
N ALA A 35 19.60 11.12 -0.70
CA ALA A 35 18.88 11.71 -1.83
C ALA A 35 17.50 12.23 -1.40
N TYR A 36 16.77 11.45 -0.60
CA TYR A 36 15.47 11.83 -0.08
C TYR A 36 15.52 13.11 0.78
N GLU A 37 16.49 13.24 1.66
CA GLU A 37 16.72 14.44 2.47
C GLU A 37 16.99 15.69 1.61
N ARG A 38 17.68 15.53 0.48
CA ARG A 38 17.89 16.60 -0.50
C ARG A 38 16.68 16.84 -1.40
N ARG A 39 15.56 16.12 -1.17
CA ARG A 39 14.34 16.15 -2.01
C ARG A 39 14.55 15.65 -3.44
N ASP A 40 15.63 14.91 -3.69
CA ASP A 40 15.84 14.19 -4.94
C ASP A 40 15.10 12.86 -4.90
N TYR A 41 13.78 12.95 -5.01
CA TYR A 41 12.90 11.79 -4.90
C TYR A 41 13.04 10.83 -6.08
N VAL A 42 13.51 11.29 -7.23
CA VAL A 42 13.76 10.44 -8.40
C VAL A 42 14.93 9.51 -8.13
N GLU A 43 16.05 10.06 -7.63
CA GLU A 43 17.22 9.25 -7.27
C GLU A 43 16.94 8.36 -6.07
N ALA A 44 16.22 8.84 -5.05
CA ALA A 44 15.79 8.04 -3.92
C ALA A 44 14.94 6.84 -4.36
N LEU A 45 13.96 7.05 -5.24
CA LEU A 45 13.12 6.00 -5.82
C LEU A 45 13.96 4.95 -6.57
N ARG A 46 14.90 5.40 -7.40
CA ARG A 46 15.77 4.52 -8.16
C ARG A 46 16.59 3.61 -7.24
N LEU A 47 17.20 4.18 -6.20
CA LEU A 47 18.05 3.46 -5.25
C LEU A 47 17.25 2.50 -4.36
N TRP A 48 16.09 2.92 -3.83
CA TRP A 48 15.24 2.01 -3.06
C TRP A 48 14.61 0.91 -3.93
N SER A 49 14.33 1.17 -5.21
CA SER A 49 13.88 0.12 -6.12
C SER A 49 14.98 -0.94 -6.37
N GLN A 50 16.24 -0.53 -6.42
CA GLN A 50 17.37 -1.46 -6.46
C GLN A 50 17.50 -2.26 -5.15
N ALA A 51 17.33 -1.61 -3.99
CA ALA A 51 17.36 -2.29 -2.69
C ALA A 51 16.25 -3.34 -2.58
N VAL A 52 15.02 -3.02 -3.02
CA VAL A 52 13.89 -3.97 -3.13
C VAL A 52 14.24 -5.15 -4.03
N SER A 53 14.91 -4.92 -5.16
CA SER A 53 15.30 -6.01 -6.07
C SER A 53 16.31 -6.98 -5.43
N LEU A 54 17.16 -6.49 -4.51
CA LEU A 54 18.13 -7.31 -3.81
C LEU A 54 17.53 -8.00 -2.57
N GLN A 55 16.58 -7.35 -1.90
CA GLN A 55 15.90 -7.83 -0.70
C GLN A 55 14.39 -7.61 -0.81
N PRO A 56 13.68 -8.41 -1.60
CA PRO A 56 12.25 -8.21 -1.86
C PRO A 56 11.35 -8.47 -0.64
N ALA A 57 11.84 -9.16 0.37
CA ALA A 57 11.11 -9.44 1.62
C ALA A 57 11.35 -8.38 2.71
N GLU A 58 12.15 -7.36 2.45
CA GLU A 58 12.43 -6.30 3.43
C GLU A 58 11.34 -5.23 3.38
N ALA A 59 10.41 -5.24 4.34
CA ALA A 59 9.25 -4.36 4.41
C ALA A 59 9.63 -2.88 4.38
N ARG A 60 10.73 -2.52 5.04
CA ARG A 60 11.19 -1.14 5.13
C ARG A 60 11.55 -0.54 3.77
N PHE A 61 12.13 -1.31 2.86
CA PHE A 61 12.48 -0.80 1.53
C PHE A 61 11.24 -0.53 0.68
N HIS A 62 10.20 -1.33 0.81
CA HIS A 62 8.92 -1.08 0.16
C HIS A 62 8.26 0.19 0.70
N TYR A 63 8.26 0.39 2.02
CA TYR A 63 7.75 1.60 2.65
C TYR A 63 8.46 2.85 2.13
N LEU A 64 9.80 2.87 2.16
CA LEU A 64 10.61 4.01 1.73
C LEU A 64 10.45 4.30 0.22
N ARG A 65 10.35 3.25 -0.60
CA ARG A 65 9.99 3.39 -2.02
C ARG A 65 8.62 4.04 -2.18
N GLY A 66 7.65 3.63 -1.37
CA GLY A 66 6.31 4.23 -1.33
C GLY A 66 6.33 5.72 -0.99
N GLN A 67 7.16 6.14 -0.03
CA GLN A 67 7.34 7.55 0.30
C GLN A 67 7.88 8.36 -0.88
N ALA A 68 8.92 7.87 -1.56
CA ALA A 68 9.47 8.55 -2.74
C ALA A 68 8.44 8.68 -3.86
N LEU A 69 7.69 7.61 -4.14
CA LEU A 69 6.59 7.60 -5.11
C LEU A 69 5.49 8.61 -4.75
N ALA A 70 5.13 8.71 -3.47
CA ALA A 70 4.12 9.67 -2.99
C ALA A 70 4.56 11.12 -3.23
N HIS A 71 5.83 11.44 -2.96
CA HIS A 71 6.39 12.76 -3.24
C HIS A 71 6.46 13.10 -4.73
N LEU A 72 6.61 12.10 -5.59
CA LEU A 72 6.58 12.24 -7.04
C LEU A 72 5.14 12.31 -7.62
N GLY A 73 4.12 12.24 -6.76
CA GLY A 73 2.72 12.25 -7.18
C GLY A 73 2.24 10.93 -7.79
N MET A 74 3.05 9.88 -7.76
CA MET A 74 2.74 8.55 -8.29
C MET A 74 1.89 7.76 -7.28
N ARG A 75 0.67 8.26 -7.04
CA ARG A 75 -0.19 7.84 -5.90
C ARG A 75 -0.51 6.34 -5.90
N THR A 76 -0.88 5.77 -7.05
CA THR A 76 -1.21 4.34 -7.17
C THR A 76 0.00 3.48 -6.82
N SER A 77 1.14 3.74 -7.46
CA SER A 77 2.37 2.99 -7.19
C SER A 77 2.88 3.17 -5.75
N ALA A 78 2.63 4.34 -5.14
CA ALA A 78 2.93 4.57 -3.73
C ALA A 78 2.04 3.72 -2.83
N ALA A 79 0.73 3.64 -3.14
CA ALA A 79 -0.20 2.78 -2.42
C ALA A 79 0.21 1.32 -2.48
N ASP A 80 0.56 0.81 -3.67
CA ASP A 80 1.04 -0.57 -3.87
C ASP A 80 2.28 -0.84 -3.01
N ALA A 81 3.24 0.09 -3.01
CA ALA A 81 4.47 -0.06 -2.23
C ALA A 81 4.22 -0.09 -0.72
N PHE A 82 3.33 0.78 -0.21
CA PHE A 82 2.93 0.75 1.21
C PHE A 82 2.17 -0.52 1.58
N GLN A 83 1.31 -1.04 0.70
CA GLN A 83 0.61 -2.29 0.92
C GLN A 83 1.57 -3.47 1.03
N VAL A 84 2.52 -3.59 0.11
CA VAL A 84 3.54 -4.65 0.17
C VAL A 84 4.31 -4.58 1.48
N SER A 85 4.71 -3.38 1.93
CA SER A 85 5.37 -3.17 3.21
C SER A 85 4.54 -3.68 4.39
N LEU A 86 3.25 -3.30 4.43
CA LEU A 86 2.31 -3.71 5.46
C LEU A 86 2.12 -5.23 5.53
N LEU A 87 2.17 -5.91 4.39
CA LEU A 87 1.96 -7.35 4.29
C LEU A 87 3.18 -8.17 4.69
N LEU A 88 4.37 -7.64 4.41
CA LEU A 88 5.60 -8.30 4.81
C LEU A 88 5.77 -8.30 6.33
N GLU A 89 5.41 -7.22 7.00
CA GLU A 89 5.56 -7.06 8.45
C GLU A 89 4.34 -6.36 9.10
N PRO A 90 3.17 -7.02 9.20
CA PRO A 90 1.92 -6.36 9.58
C PRO A 90 1.87 -5.82 11.01
N SER A 91 2.76 -6.28 11.91
CA SER A 91 2.79 -5.87 13.32
C SER A 91 3.98 -4.99 13.67
N SER A 92 4.73 -4.49 12.69
CA SER A 92 5.92 -3.68 12.89
C SER A 92 5.61 -2.18 12.97
N ASP A 93 6.58 -1.39 13.41
CA ASP A 93 6.51 0.08 13.33
C ASP A 93 6.40 0.54 11.88
N VAL A 94 7.07 -0.16 10.97
CA VAL A 94 7.03 0.10 9.51
C VAL A 94 5.61 -0.08 8.98
N ALA A 95 4.85 -1.07 9.48
CA ALA A 95 3.45 -1.25 9.10
C ALA A 95 2.58 -0.06 9.53
N ARG A 96 2.77 0.46 10.74
CA ARG A 96 2.07 1.68 11.19
C ARG A 96 2.36 2.88 10.30
N ASP A 97 3.63 3.05 9.92
CA ASP A 97 4.04 4.12 9.03
C ASP A 97 3.48 3.93 7.61
N ALA A 98 3.41 2.69 7.12
CA ALA A 98 2.80 2.36 5.84
C ALA A 98 1.29 2.64 5.83
N ILE A 99 0.57 2.31 6.91
CA ILE A 99 -0.85 2.69 7.08
C ILE A 99 -1.02 4.21 7.05
N ALA A 100 -0.16 4.95 7.76
CA ALA A 100 -0.18 6.42 7.72
C ALA A 100 0.11 6.97 6.32
N GLY A 101 1.05 6.34 5.59
CA GLY A 101 1.34 6.66 4.19
C GLY A 101 0.13 6.46 3.29
N LEU A 102 -0.55 5.31 3.39
CA LEU A 102 -1.80 5.02 2.66
C LEU A 102 -2.89 6.04 2.98
N ALA A 103 -3.06 6.35 4.27
CA ALA A 103 -3.99 7.38 4.73
C ALA A 103 -3.69 8.76 4.12
N GLY A 104 -2.42 9.12 4.00
CA GLY A 104 -1.97 10.37 3.36
C GLY A 104 -2.23 10.45 1.87
N LEU A 105 -2.27 9.30 1.17
CA LEU A 105 -2.58 9.23 -0.25
C LEU A 105 -4.08 9.38 -0.54
N ALA A 106 -4.94 8.92 0.35
CA ALA A 106 -6.38 9.06 0.19
C ALA A 106 -6.78 10.53 0.36
N SER A 107 -7.48 11.08 -0.63
CA SER A 107 -8.10 12.40 -0.50
C SER A 107 -9.37 12.24 0.33
N VAL A 108 -9.40 12.79 1.54
CA VAL A 108 -10.58 12.76 2.39
C VAL A 108 -11.53 13.86 1.95
N THR A 109 -12.70 13.48 1.44
CA THR A 109 -13.85 14.39 1.36
C THR A 109 -14.66 14.14 2.63
N ALA A 110 -14.18 14.69 3.76
CA ALA A 110 -14.90 14.57 5.02
C ALA A 110 -16.07 15.56 5.05
N PRO A 111 -17.30 15.10 5.35
CA PRO A 111 -18.38 16.02 5.69
C PRO A 111 -18.04 16.76 7.00
N ASP A 112 -18.51 18.00 7.12
CA ASP A 112 -18.44 18.76 8.37
C ASP A 112 -19.34 18.08 9.41
N GLY A 113 -18.76 17.27 10.29
CA GLY A 113 -19.48 16.63 11.40
C GLY A 113 -19.39 15.11 11.46
N ASP A 114 -20.16 14.53 12.38
CA ASP A 114 -20.27 13.08 12.57
C ASP A 114 -21.14 12.45 11.47
N VAL A 115 -20.67 11.34 10.90
CA VAL A 115 -21.43 10.55 9.92
C VAL A 115 -22.09 9.40 10.64
N LEU A 116 -23.41 9.34 10.56
CA LEU A 116 -24.23 8.27 11.14
C LEU A 116 -24.62 7.26 10.05
N VAL A 117 -24.30 5.99 10.27
CA VAL A 117 -24.53 4.90 9.32
C VAL A 117 -25.28 3.78 10.02
N GLY A 118 -26.43 3.38 9.44
CA GLY A 118 -27.15 2.19 9.90
C GLY A 118 -26.34 0.93 9.62
N MET A 119 -26.32 0.00 10.58
CA MET A 119 -25.66 -1.29 10.44
C MET A 119 -26.68 -2.44 10.44
N GLU A 120 -26.36 -3.51 9.74
CA GLU A 120 -27.04 -4.78 9.84
C GLU A 120 -26.30 -5.69 10.83
N GLN A 121 -27.04 -6.40 11.66
CA GLN A 121 -26.47 -7.39 12.56
C GLN A 121 -26.41 -8.75 11.87
N GLY A 122 -25.19 -9.26 11.66
CA GLY A 122 -24.94 -10.65 11.31
C GLY A 122 -24.74 -11.52 12.54
N VAL A 123 -24.31 -12.77 12.35
CA VAL A 123 -23.99 -13.68 13.46
C VAL A 123 -22.66 -13.25 14.11
N GLY A 124 -22.75 -12.47 15.19
CA GLY A 124 -21.58 -11.97 15.92
C GLY A 124 -20.77 -10.89 15.22
N VAL A 125 -21.29 -10.32 14.15
CA VAL A 125 -20.57 -9.33 13.33
C VAL A 125 -21.52 -8.18 12.91
N TRP A 126 -20.91 -7.04 12.58
CA TRP A 126 -21.62 -5.89 12.03
C TRP A 126 -21.34 -5.73 10.54
N VAL A 127 -22.39 -5.50 9.78
CA VAL A 127 -22.31 -5.26 8.33
C VAL A 127 -22.76 -3.84 8.03
N VAL A 128 -21.97 -3.11 7.26
CA VAL A 128 -22.26 -1.73 6.85
C VAL A 128 -22.46 -1.66 5.34
N PRO A 129 -23.42 -0.85 4.88
CA PRO A 129 -23.59 -0.57 3.46
C PRO A 129 -22.46 0.40 3.02
N ILE A 130 -21.82 0.08 1.92
CA ILE A 130 -20.84 0.97 1.29
C ILE A 130 -21.20 1.22 -0.16
N VAL A 131 -20.61 2.28 -0.74
CA VAL A 131 -20.69 2.57 -2.17
C VAL A 131 -19.29 2.68 -2.73
N ILE A 132 -18.98 1.89 -3.76
CA ILE A 132 -17.70 1.96 -4.47
C ILE A 132 -17.92 2.68 -5.80
N ASN A 133 -16.98 3.57 -6.15
CA ASN A 133 -16.96 4.35 -7.39
C ASN A 133 -18.30 5.07 -7.66
N GLY A 134 -18.96 5.54 -6.60
CA GLY A 134 -20.18 6.35 -6.65
C GLY A 134 -21.49 5.59 -6.92
N VAL A 135 -21.44 4.37 -7.44
CA VAL A 135 -22.64 3.65 -7.93
C VAL A 135 -22.77 2.20 -7.45
N HIS A 136 -21.69 1.53 -7.14
CA HIS A 136 -21.70 0.10 -6.78
C HIS A 136 -21.91 -0.07 -5.28
N GLN A 137 -23.10 -0.49 -4.90
CA GLN A 137 -23.44 -0.73 -3.50
C GLN A 137 -23.05 -2.14 -3.08
N GLY A 138 -22.47 -2.29 -1.89
CA GLY A 138 -22.06 -3.57 -1.33
C GLY A 138 -22.27 -3.62 0.18
N ARG A 139 -22.29 -4.85 0.71
CA ARG A 139 -22.44 -5.19 2.12
C ARG A 139 -21.10 -5.63 2.69
N PHE A 140 -20.53 -4.81 3.54
CA PHE A 140 -19.18 -5.02 4.04
C PHE A 140 -19.16 -5.30 5.53
N LEU A 141 -18.41 -6.31 5.93
CA LEU A 141 -18.10 -6.57 7.33
C LEU A 141 -17.31 -5.39 7.92
N LEU A 142 -17.79 -4.83 9.04
CA LEU A 142 -17.02 -3.85 9.82
C LEU A 142 -15.95 -4.60 10.64
N ASP A 143 -14.68 -4.45 10.28
CA ASP A 143 -13.58 -5.16 10.96
C ASP A 143 -12.39 -4.23 11.23
N THR A 144 -12.30 -3.76 12.48
CA THR A 144 -11.17 -2.94 12.94
C THR A 144 -9.86 -3.72 13.10
N GLY A 145 -9.90 -5.04 13.04
CA GLY A 145 -8.73 -5.92 13.04
C GLY A 145 -8.13 -6.12 11.65
N SER A 146 -8.91 -5.85 10.60
CA SER A 146 -8.41 -5.93 9.23
C SER A 146 -7.56 -4.71 8.89
N SER A 147 -6.33 -4.93 8.43
CA SER A 147 -5.42 -3.86 8.03
C SER A 147 -5.85 -3.14 6.76
N VAL A 148 -6.57 -3.84 5.86
CA VAL A 148 -6.94 -3.36 4.53
C VAL A 148 -8.42 -3.57 4.27
N VAL A 149 -8.96 -2.81 3.31
CA VAL A 149 -10.30 -3.09 2.76
C VAL A 149 -10.17 -4.27 1.81
N VAL A 150 -11.05 -5.27 2.01
CA VAL A 150 -11.15 -6.45 1.16
C VAL A 150 -12.41 -6.35 0.31
N VAL A 151 -12.31 -6.73 -0.96
CA VAL A 151 -13.43 -6.78 -1.91
C VAL A 151 -13.60 -8.21 -2.42
N ALA A 152 -14.82 -8.74 -2.34
CA ALA A 152 -15.13 -10.08 -2.83
C ALA A 152 -14.84 -10.20 -4.34
N PRO A 153 -14.30 -11.33 -4.84
CA PRO A 153 -13.99 -11.49 -6.27
C PRO A 153 -15.22 -11.28 -7.17
N ALA A 154 -16.40 -11.77 -6.78
CA ALA A 154 -17.61 -11.59 -7.54
C ALA A 154 -18.05 -10.11 -7.62
N PHE A 155 -17.91 -9.38 -6.51
CA PHE A 155 -18.21 -7.95 -6.47
C PHE A 155 -17.15 -7.14 -7.23
N ALA A 156 -15.87 -7.49 -7.10
CA ALA A 156 -14.76 -6.87 -7.83
C ALA A 156 -14.94 -6.99 -9.35
N ALA A 157 -15.45 -8.11 -9.84
CA ALA A 157 -15.74 -8.31 -11.27
C ALA A 157 -16.85 -7.39 -11.81
N SER A 158 -17.69 -6.82 -10.94
CA SER A 158 -18.79 -5.93 -11.30
C SER A 158 -18.42 -4.44 -11.25
N ILE A 159 -17.23 -4.09 -10.74
CA ILE A 159 -16.80 -2.71 -10.56
C ILE A 159 -15.57 -2.39 -11.41
N PRO A 160 -15.45 -1.15 -11.95
CA PRO A 160 -14.22 -0.72 -12.58
C PRO A 160 -13.12 -0.58 -11.52
N LEU A 161 -12.14 -1.46 -11.59
CA LEU A 161 -10.93 -1.38 -10.77
C LEU A 161 -9.77 -0.86 -11.60
N ALA A 162 -8.93 -0.02 -11.02
CA ALA A 162 -7.65 0.27 -11.64
C ALA A 162 -6.84 -1.03 -11.71
N PRO A 163 -6.22 -1.35 -12.86
CA PRO A 163 -5.40 -2.54 -12.96
C PRO A 163 -4.27 -2.43 -11.93
N GLY A 164 -4.38 -3.22 -10.87
CA GLY A 164 -3.21 -3.58 -10.06
C GLY A 164 -2.31 -4.44 -10.92
N ASP A 165 -1.01 -4.32 -10.75
CA ASP A 165 -0.10 -5.21 -11.46
C ASP A 165 -0.42 -6.63 -10.99
N SER A 166 -1.02 -7.44 -11.86
CA SER A 166 -1.53 -8.79 -11.56
C SER A 166 -0.42 -9.78 -11.12
N ARG A 167 0.82 -9.31 -10.99
CA ARG A 167 1.96 -10.03 -10.44
C ARG A 167 2.11 -9.87 -8.93
N ASP A 168 1.45 -8.90 -8.30
CA ASP A 168 1.55 -8.60 -6.87
C ASP A 168 0.35 -9.18 -6.12
N ALA A 169 0.25 -10.52 -6.11
CA ALA A 169 -0.67 -11.18 -5.18
C ALA A 169 -0.15 -10.95 -3.76
N ILE A 170 -0.95 -10.26 -2.97
CA ILE A 170 -0.67 -9.89 -1.60
C ILE A 170 -0.99 -11.06 -0.68
N GLU A 171 -0.04 -11.44 0.17
CA GLU A 171 -0.27 -12.43 1.21
C GLU A 171 -1.04 -11.78 2.36
N LEU A 172 -2.24 -12.28 2.63
CA LEU A 172 -3.09 -11.85 3.73
C LEU A 172 -3.01 -12.85 4.88
N GLN A 173 -2.85 -12.36 6.09
CA GLN A 173 -3.05 -13.14 7.30
C GLN A 173 -4.54 -13.09 7.66
N THR A 174 -5.24 -14.20 7.57
CA THR A 174 -6.63 -14.36 7.96
C THR A 174 -6.75 -15.29 9.17
N LEU A 175 -7.93 -15.36 9.78
CA LEU A 175 -8.20 -16.35 10.84
C LEU A 175 -8.05 -17.80 10.33
N GLY A 176 -8.21 -18.03 9.03
CA GLY A 176 -8.02 -19.31 8.35
C GLY A 176 -6.58 -19.62 7.92
N GLY A 177 -5.61 -18.74 8.21
CA GLY A 177 -4.22 -18.87 7.81
C GLY A 177 -3.77 -17.81 6.79
N ARG A 178 -2.63 -18.08 6.14
CA ARG A 178 -2.10 -17.20 5.08
C ARG A 178 -2.80 -17.47 3.76
N THR A 179 -3.24 -16.43 3.11
CA THR A 179 -3.86 -16.48 1.78
C THR A 179 -3.30 -15.38 0.90
N ARG A 180 -3.55 -15.45 -0.41
CA ARG A 180 -3.07 -14.44 -1.37
C ARG A 180 -4.25 -13.87 -2.14
N GLY A 181 -4.24 -12.56 -2.32
CA GLY A 181 -5.21 -11.85 -3.14
C GLY A 181 -4.55 -10.76 -3.99
N PRO A 182 -5.02 -10.51 -5.21
CA PRO A 182 -4.53 -9.40 -6.01
C PRO A 182 -4.89 -8.06 -5.35
N ALA A 183 -3.92 -7.14 -5.34
CA ALA A 183 -4.16 -5.76 -4.93
C ALA A 183 -4.77 -4.97 -6.08
N SER A 184 -5.58 -3.98 -5.75
CA SER A 184 -6.19 -3.05 -6.68
C SER A 184 -6.47 -1.71 -6.00
N THR A 185 -7.01 -0.75 -6.75
CA THR A 185 -7.42 0.54 -6.21
C THR A 185 -8.81 0.88 -6.71
N VAL A 186 -9.70 1.28 -5.80
CA VAL A 186 -10.99 1.86 -6.15
C VAL A 186 -10.88 3.38 -6.24
N ALA A 187 -11.56 3.98 -7.22
CA ALA A 187 -11.53 5.44 -7.40
C ALA A 187 -12.15 6.14 -6.18
N SER A 188 -13.21 5.60 -5.62
CA SER A 188 -13.77 6.06 -4.35
C SER A 188 -14.42 4.93 -3.56
N LEU A 189 -14.43 5.07 -2.22
CA LEU A 189 -15.22 4.26 -1.30
C LEU A 189 -15.94 5.18 -0.31
N ARG A 190 -17.26 5.01 -0.23
CA ARG A 190 -18.13 5.86 0.60
C ARG A 190 -18.93 5.03 1.58
N VAL A 191 -18.96 5.49 2.83
CA VAL A 191 -19.72 4.94 3.95
C VAL A 191 -20.61 6.06 4.53
N GLY A 192 -21.90 5.99 4.32
CA GLY A 192 -22.80 7.14 4.56
C GLY A 192 -22.39 8.32 3.68
N THR A 193 -22.00 9.44 4.30
CA THR A 193 -21.45 10.63 3.61
C THR A 193 -19.94 10.71 3.70
N ALA A 194 -19.28 9.83 4.46
CA ALA A 194 -17.82 9.74 4.53
C ALA A 194 -17.27 9.07 3.27
N GLU A 195 -16.40 9.76 2.54
CA GLU A 195 -15.84 9.26 1.27
C GLU A 195 -14.32 9.44 1.23
N LEU A 196 -13.64 8.41 0.78
CA LEU A 196 -12.21 8.44 0.46
C LEU A 196 -12.00 8.15 -1.02
N GLN A 197 -11.03 8.85 -1.60
CA GLN A 197 -10.65 8.70 -3.00
C GLN A 197 -9.36 7.88 -3.12
N ASN A 198 -9.22 7.14 -4.23
CA ASN A 198 -8.04 6.36 -4.55
C ASN A 198 -7.65 5.37 -3.44
N LEU A 199 -8.66 4.63 -2.95
CA LEU A 199 -8.46 3.72 -1.83
C LEU A 199 -7.92 2.37 -2.31
N PRO A 200 -6.78 1.91 -1.75
CA PRO A 200 -6.27 0.58 -2.01
C PRO A 200 -7.16 -0.49 -1.39
N VAL A 201 -7.36 -1.56 -2.15
CA VAL A 201 -8.16 -2.72 -1.75
C VAL A 201 -7.46 -4.01 -2.14
N VAL A 202 -7.83 -5.10 -1.48
CA VAL A 202 -7.39 -6.45 -1.84
C VAL A 202 -8.59 -7.27 -2.27
N ILE A 203 -8.44 -8.03 -3.36
CA ILE A 203 -9.50 -8.90 -3.84
C ILE A 203 -9.33 -10.27 -3.16
N HIS A 204 -10.27 -10.60 -2.27
CA HIS A 204 -10.28 -11.86 -1.56
C HIS A 204 -11.69 -12.20 -1.07
N ASP A 205 -11.98 -13.48 -0.86
CA ASP A 205 -13.28 -13.91 -0.34
C ASP A 205 -13.44 -13.50 1.13
N PRO A 206 -14.39 -12.60 1.46
CA PRO A 206 -14.66 -12.16 2.82
C PRO A 206 -15.55 -13.12 3.61
N GLY A 207 -16.01 -14.19 2.99
CA GLY A 207 -16.99 -15.12 3.52
C GLY A 207 -18.39 -14.95 2.95
N PRO A 208 -19.30 -15.90 3.27
CA PRO A 208 -20.59 -15.99 2.64
C PRO A 208 -21.50 -14.78 2.91
N GLY A 209 -22.17 -14.29 1.86
CA GLY A 209 -23.15 -13.20 1.94
C GLY A 209 -22.54 -11.81 2.16
N LEU A 210 -21.24 -11.65 1.99
CA LEU A 210 -20.51 -10.39 2.10
C LEU A 210 -19.88 -10.02 0.75
N ASP A 211 -19.89 -8.72 0.44
CA ASP A 211 -19.24 -8.17 -0.73
C ASP A 211 -17.80 -7.68 -0.40
N GLY A 212 -17.46 -7.65 0.90
CA GLY A 212 -16.12 -7.28 1.33
C GLY A 212 -15.99 -7.11 2.85
N ILE A 213 -14.81 -6.60 3.24
CA ILE A 213 -14.44 -6.22 4.61
C ILE A 213 -14.02 -4.76 4.60
N LEU A 214 -14.62 -3.95 5.47
CA LEU A 214 -14.23 -2.57 5.70
C LEU A 214 -13.14 -2.52 6.79
N GLY A 215 -11.90 -2.38 6.34
CA GLY A 215 -10.71 -2.41 7.19
C GLY A 215 -10.05 -1.04 7.39
N ASN A 216 -8.87 -1.06 8.00
CA ASN A 216 -8.18 0.13 8.48
C ASN A 216 -7.68 1.08 7.39
N THR A 217 -7.51 0.65 6.14
CA THR A 217 -7.23 1.61 5.05
C THR A 217 -8.33 2.67 4.90
N PHE A 218 -9.56 2.38 5.34
CA PHE A 218 -10.65 3.35 5.46
C PHE A 218 -10.84 3.82 6.91
N LEU A 219 -10.96 2.89 7.85
CA LEU A 219 -11.40 3.18 9.23
C LEU A 219 -10.42 4.07 10.00
N SER A 220 -9.13 4.00 9.71
CA SER A 220 -8.10 4.82 10.39
C SER A 220 -8.23 6.33 10.17
N HIS A 221 -9.08 6.77 9.24
CA HIS A 221 -9.38 8.19 9.02
C HIS A 221 -10.42 8.76 10.00
N TYR A 222 -11.06 7.89 10.79
CA TYR A 222 -12.19 8.24 11.62
C TYR A 222 -12.03 7.71 13.06
N ARG A 223 -12.58 8.44 14.00
CA ARG A 223 -12.92 7.89 15.32
C ARG A 223 -14.25 7.17 15.17
N LEU A 224 -14.27 5.89 15.55
CA LEU A 224 -15.42 5.02 15.44
C LEU A 224 -16.17 4.93 16.77
N THR A 225 -17.50 4.98 16.71
CA THR A 225 -18.38 4.61 17.83
C THR A 225 -19.46 3.68 17.29
N VAL A 226 -19.59 2.51 17.91
CA VAL A 226 -20.61 1.51 17.58
C VAL A 226 -21.66 1.51 18.67
N ASP A 227 -22.90 1.89 18.32
CA ASP A 227 -24.08 1.77 19.15
C ASP A 227 -24.84 0.50 18.73
N ALA A 228 -24.63 -0.58 19.49
CA ALA A 228 -25.22 -1.88 19.18
C ALA A 228 -26.74 -1.88 19.32
N ASP A 229 -27.30 -1.14 20.28
CA ASP A 229 -28.72 -1.09 20.54
C ASP A 229 -29.47 -0.37 19.42
N ARG A 230 -28.87 0.71 18.90
CA ARG A 230 -29.40 1.46 17.75
C ARG A 230 -28.96 0.94 16.40
N ARG A 231 -28.05 -0.05 16.40
CA ARG A 231 -27.42 -0.58 15.17
C ARG A 231 -26.83 0.55 14.34
N GLN A 232 -26.08 1.42 14.97
CA GLN A 232 -25.57 2.64 14.35
C GLN A 232 -24.05 2.74 14.52
N LEU A 233 -23.36 3.00 13.41
CA LEU A 233 -21.96 3.37 13.36
C LEU A 233 -21.87 4.90 13.26
N THR A 234 -21.09 5.51 14.14
CA THR A 234 -20.70 6.91 14.04
C THR A 234 -19.25 6.99 13.57
N LEU A 235 -19.03 7.70 12.48
CA LEU A 235 -17.71 8.03 11.95
C LEU A 235 -17.45 9.51 12.19
N ARG A 236 -16.52 9.83 13.09
CA ARG A 236 -16.06 11.20 13.31
C ARG A 236 -14.71 11.39 12.64
N PRO A 237 -14.56 12.29 11.67
CA PRO A 237 -13.28 12.54 11.04
C PRO A 237 -12.21 12.88 12.08
N LEU A 238 -11.04 12.27 11.96
CA LEU A 238 -9.88 12.67 12.74
C LEU A 238 -9.35 13.98 12.15
N ALA A 239 -9.23 15.02 13.00
CA ALA A 239 -8.59 16.26 12.56
C ALA A 239 -7.19 15.93 12.04
N ARG A 240 -6.90 16.30 10.80
CA ARG A 240 -5.52 16.27 10.31
C ARG A 240 -4.68 17.15 11.22
N PRO A 241 -3.49 16.69 11.69
CA PRO A 241 -2.56 17.64 12.26
C PRO A 241 -2.30 18.69 11.18
N VAL A 242 -2.72 19.93 11.45
CA VAL A 242 -2.38 21.07 10.64
C VAL A 242 -0.86 21.10 10.62
N ALA A 243 -0.27 20.85 9.44
CA ALA A 243 1.16 21.06 9.26
C ALA A 243 1.40 22.49 9.73
N GLN A 244 2.11 22.66 10.84
CA GLN A 244 2.44 23.96 11.39
C GLN A 244 3.18 24.70 10.29
N ALA A 245 2.52 25.70 9.69
CA ALA A 245 3.16 26.69 8.87
C ALA A 245 4.28 27.28 9.73
N ARG A 246 5.53 27.04 9.35
CA ARG A 246 6.65 27.73 9.97
C ARG A 246 6.37 29.22 9.83
N PRO A 247 6.44 30.01 10.91
CA PRO A 247 6.38 31.46 10.76
C PRO A 247 7.54 31.87 9.87
N SER A 248 7.24 32.61 8.85
CA SER A 248 8.21 33.33 8.03
C SER A 248 8.90 34.36 8.92
N GLU A 249 10.17 34.17 9.21
CA GLU A 249 11.12 35.21 9.58
C GLU A 249 11.78 35.78 8.34
#